data_09b17855e4fff1ad556e57c3e27cf859
#
_entry.id   09b17855e4fff1ad556e57c3e27cf859
#
_cell.length_a   1.000
_cell.length_b   1.000
_cell.length_c   1.000
_cell.angle_alpha   90.00
_cell.angle_beta   90.00
_cell.angle_gamma   90.00
#
_symmetry.space_group_name_H-M   'P 1'
#
loop_
_entity.id
_entity.type
_entity.pdbx_description
1 polymer ?
#
loop_
_entity_poly.entity_id
_entity_poly.type
_entity_poly.pdbx_seq_one_letter_code
_entity_poly.pdbx_strand_id
1 'polypeptide(L)'
;MYIRKKISFLLPLFFSLIVFSQDIEEIIVKGEYREKSISEEDSSILIIQSEKIKSQAIKHFQQLSYLVPNLNYAASDSRARYFQIRGIGERSGYQGTPNSSVGFLIDDIDYSGQGGIATLFDVDQVEVFRGPQGSRTGANALAGVIYIKTKDPT
;
A
#
# COMPACT_ATOMS: atom_id res chain seq x y z
N MET A 1 30.87 24.63 -57.12
CA MET A 1 30.48 25.41 -55.93
C MET A 1 29.07 24.98 -55.41
N TYR A 2 28.79 23.69 -55.25
CA TYR A 2 27.43 23.20 -54.95
C TYR A 2 27.37 22.13 -53.88
N ILE A 3 28.46 21.75 -53.22
CA ILE A 3 28.52 20.63 -52.27
C ILE A 3 28.43 21.08 -50.80
N ARG A 4 28.62 22.37 -50.49
CA ARG A 4 28.67 22.88 -49.12
C ARG A 4 27.31 23.15 -48.45
N LYS A 5 26.19 23.13 -49.18
CA LYS A 5 24.86 23.46 -48.63
C LYS A 5 24.05 22.27 -48.13
N LYS A 6 24.43 21.03 -48.42
CA LYS A 6 23.66 19.83 -48.02
C LYS A 6 24.02 19.23 -46.66
N ILE A 7 25.18 19.59 -46.09
CA ILE A 7 25.64 19.02 -44.81
C ILE A 7 25.01 19.74 -43.62
N SER A 8 24.57 20.98 -43.78
CA SER A 8 23.99 21.77 -42.68
C SER A 8 22.56 21.35 -42.29
N PHE A 9 21.88 20.54 -43.11
CA PHE A 9 20.49 20.12 -42.83
C PHE A 9 20.39 18.76 -42.15
N LEU A 10 21.48 18.01 -42.09
CA LEU A 10 21.50 16.70 -41.44
C LEU A 10 21.83 16.75 -39.91
N LEU A 11 22.41 17.85 -39.46
CA LEU A 11 22.83 18.01 -38.06
C LEU A 11 21.68 18.12 -37.04
N PRO A 12 20.53 18.77 -37.32
CA PRO A 12 19.41 18.81 -36.37
C PRO A 12 18.63 17.49 -36.26
N LEU A 13 18.78 16.58 -37.22
CA LEU A 13 18.06 15.27 -37.14
C LEU A 13 18.69 14.32 -36.15
N PHE A 14 19.93 14.50 -35.77
CA PHE A 14 20.64 13.64 -34.81
C PHE A 14 20.44 14.06 -33.33
N PHE A 15 19.88 15.25 -33.11
CA PHE A 15 19.70 15.79 -31.77
C PHE A 15 18.36 15.42 -31.11
N SER A 16 17.45 14.76 -31.83
CA SER A 16 16.10 14.43 -31.31
C SER A 16 15.97 13.02 -30.71
N LEU A 17 17.08 12.29 -30.51
CA LEU A 17 17.08 10.92 -29.99
C LEU A 17 17.65 10.79 -28.58
N ILE A 18 17.69 11.87 -27.80
CA ILE A 18 17.87 11.74 -26.35
C ILE A 18 16.49 11.46 -25.75
N VAL A 19 16.06 10.22 -25.85
CA VAL A 19 14.96 9.70 -25.03
C VAL A 19 15.50 9.66 -23.60
N PHE A 20 15.05 10.57 -22.75
CA PHE A 20 15.20 10.45 -21.33
C PHE A 20 14.43 9.19 -20.91
N SER A 21 15.14 8.09 -20.71
CA SER A 21 14.62 6.97 -19.93
C SER A 21 14.45 7.50 -18.51
N GLN A 22 13.22 7.82 -18.13
CA GLN A 22 12.90 8.00 -16.72
C GLN A 22 12.94 6.60 -16.11
N ASP A 23 13.85 6.38 -15.19
CA ASP A 23 13.77 5.23 -14.28
C ASP A 23 12.45 5.35 -13.52
N ILE A 24 11.49 4.51 -13.91
CA ILE A 24 10.22 4.39 -13.19
C ILE A 24 10.55 3.60 -11.94
N GLU A 25 10.50 4.25 -10.79
CA GLU A 25 10.64 3.59 -9.49
C GLU A 25 9.57 2.50 -9.36
N GLU A 26 9.99 1.26 -9.32
CA GLU A 26 9.11 0.11 -9.24
C GLU A 26 8.61 -0.03 -7.80
N ILE A 27 7.28 -0.02 -7.63
CA ILE A 27 6.66 -0.21 -6.32
C ILE A 27 6.58 -1.71 -6.04
N ILE A 28 7.23 -2.15 -4.98
CA ILE A 28 7.31 -3.55 -4.55
C ILE A 28 6.28 -3.82 -3.45
N VAL A 29 5.52 -4.88 -3.61
CA VAL A 29 4.62 -5.44 -2.59
C VAL A 29 5.46 -6.25 -1.61
N LYS A 30 5.50 -5.83 -0.35
CA LYS A 30 6.31 -6.46 0.72
C LYS A 30 5.52 -7.39 1.62
N GLY A 31 4.22 -7.21 1.65
CA GLY A 31 3.33 -8.02 2.45
C GLY A 31 3.05 -9.41 1.88
N GLU A 32 3.64 -9.86 0.80
CA GLU A 32 3.57 -11.20 0.22
C GLU A 32 4.75 -12.07 0.68
N TYR A 33 4.60 -13.41 0.63
CA TYR A 33 5.71 -14.35 0.93
C TYR A 33 6.94 -14.15 0.05
N ARG A 34 6.74 -13.61 -1.14
CA ARG A 34 7.79 -13.20 -2.05
C ARG A 34 7.49 -11.78 -2.48
N GLU A 35 8.49 -10.93 -2.41
CA GLU A 35 8.40 -9.60 -2.96
C GLU A 35 8.05 -9.67 -4.44
N LYS A 36 7.01 -8.97 -4.83
CA LYS A 36 6.53 -8.86 -6.21
C LYS A 36 6.36 -7.40 -6.59
N SER A 37 6.50 -7.13 -7.86
CA SER A 37 6.05 -5.86 -8.40
C SER A 37 4.52 -5.74 -8.28
N ILE A 38 4.03 -4.52 -8.04
CA ILE A 38 2.59 -4.23 -8.03
C ILE A 38 1.93 -4.61 -9.36
N SER A 39 2.68 -4.62 -10.46
CA SER A 39 2.21 -5.00 -11.78
C SER A 39 1.98 -6.51 -11.95
N GLU A 40 2.61 -7.33 -11.11
CA GLU A 40 2.49 -8.79 -11.07
C GLU A 40 1.48 -9.28 -10.03
N GLU A 41 0.89 -8.35 -9.28
CA GLU A 41 -0.06 -8.68 -8.22
C GLU A 41 -1.46 -8.87 -8.78
N ASP A 42 -2.03 -10.06 -8.59
CA ASP A 42 -3.36 -10.42 -9.06
C ASP A 42 -4.49 -9.86 -8.19
N SER A 43 -4.16 -9.42 -6.98
CA SER A 43 -5.14 -8.89 -6.03
C SER A 43 -5.28 -7.37 -6.14
N SER A 44 -6.45 -6.87 -5.76
CA SER A 44 -6.67 -5.41 -5.68
C SER A 44 -5.95 -4.85 -4.46
N ILE A 45 -4.79 -4.26 -4.68
CA ILE A 45 -3.95 -3.67 -3.63
C ILE A 45 -3.89 -2.15 -3.74
N LEU A 46 -3.74 -1.49 -2.60
CA LEU A 46 -3.35 -0.09 -2.50
C LEU A 46 -2.11 0.02 -1.61
N ILE A 47 -1.07 0.67 -2.10
CA ILE A 47 0.18 0.88 -1.38
C ILE A 47 0.33 2.37 -1.06
N ILE A 48 0.68 2.67 0.18
CA ILE A 48 0.97 4.02 0.67
C ILE A 48 2.38 4.01 1.25
N GLN A 49 3.29 4.65 0.57
CA GLN A 49 4.70 4.74 0.94
C GLN A 49 4.94 5.78 2.04
N SER A 50 6.07 5.66 2.72
CA SER A 50 6.48 6.52 3.85
C SER A 50 6.50 8.01 3.49
N GLU A 51 6.86 8.36 2.26
CA GLU A 51 6.90 9.74 1.76
C GLU A 51 5.52 10.37 1.80
N LYS A 52 4.48 9.62 1.41
CA LYS A 52 3.09 10.08 1.44
C LYS A 52 2.59 10.24 2.87
N ILE A 53 2.94 9.31 3.76
CA ILE A 53 2.59 9.35 5.18
C ILE A 53 3.20 10.61 5.83
N LYS A 54 4.50 10.86 5.57
CA LYS A 54 5.22 12.02 6.09
C LYS A 54 4.70 13.34 5.53
N SER A 55 4.48 13.42 4.22
CA SER A 55 4.02 14.66 3.57
C SER A 55 2.65 15.13 4.08
N GLN A 56 1.82 14.21 4.56
CA GLN A 56 0.51 14.51 5.13
C GLN A 56 0.49 14.53 6.66
N ALA A 57 1.66 14.41 7.31
CA ALA A 57 1.81 14.38 8.77
C ALA A 57 0.89 13.35 9.47
N ILE A 58 0.67 12.21 8.82
CA ILE A 58 -0.16 11.12 9.34
C ILE A 58 0.59 10.40 10.46
N LYS A 59 -0.02 10.33 11.65
CA LYS A 59 0.60 9.73 12.84
C LYS A 59 -0.04 8.39 13.23
N HIS A 60 -1.30 8.20 12.89
CA HIS A 60 -2.08 7.02 13.27
C HIS A 60 -2.76 6.41 12.07
N PHE A 61 -2.92 5.10 12.06
CA PHE A 61 -3.57 4.37 10.97
C PHE A 61 -5.00 4.88 10.69
N GLN A 62 -5.72 5.31 11.72
CA GLN A 62 -7.03 5.92 11.58
C GLN A 62 -7.05 7.11 10.60
N GLN A 63 -6.02 7.95 10.62
CA GLN A 63 -5.90 9.09 9.68
C GLN A 63 -5.60 8.60 8.27
N LEU A 64 -4.79 7.55 8.15
CA LEU A 64 -4.45 6.95 6.87
C LEU A 64 -5.66 6.29 6.19
N SER A 65 -6.61 5.75 6.97
CA SER A 65 -7.80 5.11 6.42
C SER A 65 -8.63 6.03 5.50
N TYR A 66 -8.58 7.34 5.71
CA TYR A 66 -9.25 8.31 4.81
C TYR A 66 -8.63 8.37 3.41
N LEU A 67 -7.41 7.90 3.24
CA LEU A 67 -6.74 7.83 1.93
C LEU A 67 -7.07 6.54 1.16
N VAL A 68 -7.69 5.57 1.84
CA VAL A 68 -7.98 4.26 1.26
C VAL A 68 -9.45 4.17 0.86
N PRO A 69 -9.78 4.13 -0.43
CA PRO A 69 -11.15 4.01 -0.88
C PRO A 69 -11.81 2.73 -0.36
N ASN A 70 -13.04 2.85 0.15
CA ASN A 70 -13.85 1.75 0.69
C ASN A 70 -13.25 1.07 1.94
N LEU A 71 -12.32 1.71 2.63
CA LEU A 71 -11.89 1.33 3.96
C LEU A 71 -12.63 2.19 4.98
N ASN A 72 -13.42 1.56 5.82
CA ASN A 72 -14.10 2.20 6.94
C ASN A 72 -13.61 1.62 8.26
N TYR A 73 -13.88 2.29 9.34
CA TYR A 73 -13.60 1.76 10.67
C TYR A 73 -14.74 2.06 11.65
N ALA A 74 -14.85 1.23 12.66
CA ALA A 74 -15.63 1.49 13.84
C ALA A 74 -14.71 1.60 15.05
N ALA A 75 -14.96 2.60 15.91
CA ALA A 75 -14.23 2.81 17.12
C ALA A 75 -15.00 2.19 18.31
N SER A 76 -14.30 1.53 19.22
CA SER A 76 -14.88 1.10 20.49
C SER A 76 -14.75 2.20 21.54
N ASP A 77 -13.67 2.96 21.46
CA ASP A 77 -13.34 4.05 22.37
C ASP A 77 -12.84 5.25 21.56
N SER A 78 -11.65 5.75 21.86
CA SER A 78 -11.05 6.89 21.17
C SER A 78 -10.30 6.52 19.90
N ARG A 79 -10.16 5.23 19.57
CA ARG A 79 -9.38 4.76 18.42
C ARG A 79 -10.13 3.76 17.56
N ALA A 80 -9.81 3.74 16.27
CA ALA A 80 -10.30 2.73 15.34
C ALA A 80 -9.85 1.34 15.79
N ARG A 81 -10.78 0.40 15.90
CA ARG A 81 -10.51 -0.96 16.32
C ARG A 81 -10.96 -1.98 15.30
N TYR A 82 -12.10 -1.77 14.69
CA TYR A 82 -12.71 -2.67 13.74
C TYR A 82 -12.67 -2.02 12.36
N PHE A 83 -12.18 -2.74 11.37
CA PHE A 83 -12.06 -2.25 10.01
C PHE A 83 -13.03 -2.98 9.10
N GLN A 84 -13.54 -2.26 8.10
CA GLN A 84 -14.38 -2.82 7.04
C GLN A 84 -13.78 -2.45 5.68
N ILE A 85 -13.63 -3.45 4.83
CA ILE A 85 -13.20 -3.27 3.45
C ILE A 85 -14.38 -3.60 2.55
N ARG A 86 -14.78 -2.66 1.68
CA ARG A 86 -15.94 -2.81 0.79
C ARG A 86 -17.23 -3.16 1.54
N GLY A 87 -17.37 -2.66 2.76
CA GLY A 87 -18.54 -2.89 3.62
C GLY A 87 -18.53 -4.20 4.39
N ILE A 88 -17.53 -5.06 4.22
CA ILE A 88 -17.37 -6.32 4.95
C ILE A 88 -16.40 -6.11 6.11
N GLY A 89 -16.82 -6.47 7.33
CA GLY A 89 -16.03 -6.38 8.55
C GLY A 89 -16.89 -6.12 9.78
N GLU A 90 -16.31 -6.30 10.95
CA GLU A 90 -16.96 -6.11 12.25
C GLU A 90 -17.15 -4.61 12.53
N ARG A 91 -18.18 -4.30 13.33
CA ARG A 91 -18.47 -2.93 13.80
C ARG A 91 -18.37 -2.81 15.32
N SER A 92 -18.35 -3.94 16.02
CA SER A 92 -18.25 -3.97 17.49
C SER A 92 -17.68 -5.31 17.96
N GLY A 93 -17.16 -5.36 19.17
CA GLY A 93 -16.67 -6.59 19.79
C GLY A 93 -17.77 -7.63 20.12
N TYR A 94 -19.02 -7.22 20.06
CA TYR A 94 -20.16 -8.13 20.29
C TYR A 94 -20.55 -8.93 19.02
N GLN A 95 -20.04 -8.58 17.89
CA GLN A 95 -20.18 -9.39 16.66
C GLN A 95 -19.16 -10.53 16.62
N GLY A 96 -18.58 -10.79 17.75
CA GLY A 96 -17.53 -11.67 18.17
C GLY A 96 -17.38 -12.96 17.42
N THR A 97 -16.57 -12.93 16.43
CA THR A 97 -15.91 -14.12 15.94
C THR A 97 -14.46 -14.08 16.42
N PRO A 98 -13.84 -15.22 16.74
CA PRO A 98 -12.42 -15.26 17.07
C PRO A 98 -11.56 -14.77 15.89
N ASN A 99 -12.13 -14.73 14.67
CA ASN A 99 -11.43 -14.42 13.45
C ASN A 99 -11.95 -13.11 12.85
N SER A 100 -11.10 -12.10 12.73
CA SER A 100 -11.45 -10.83 12.10
C SER A 100 -11.66 -10.98 10.61
N SER A 101 -12.73 -10.38 10.08
CA SER A 101 -12.97 -10.33 8.62
C SER A 101 -11.92 -9.52 7.88
N VAL A 102 -11.32 -8.53 8.55
CA VAL A 102 -10.17 -7.78 8.05
C VAL A 102 -8.95 -8.14 8.90
N GLY A 103 -7.95 -8.73 8.27
CA GLY A 103 -6.66 -8.99 8.89
C GLY A 103 -5.88 -7.68 9.09
N PHE A 104 -5.14 -7.57 10.18
CA PHE A 104 -4.26 -6.44 10.46
C PHE A 104 -2.91 -6.96 10.91
N LEU A 105 -1.88 -6.78 10.08
CA LEU A 105 -0.54 -7.29 10.32
C LEU A 105 0.45 -6.14 10.43
N ILE A 106 1.41 -6.30 11.32
CA ILE A 106 2.58 -5.44 11.43
C ILE A 106 3.80 -6.35 11.41
N ASP A 107 4.65 -6.23 10.39
CA ASP A 107 5.83 -7.08 10.17
C ASP A 107 5.52 -8.59 10.37
N ASP A 108 4.45 -9.06 9.70
CA ASP A 108 3.97 -10.45 9.73
C ASP A 108 3.36 -10.92 11.07
N ILE A 109 3.28 -10.05 12.08
CA ILE A 109 2.60 -10.36 13.33
C ILE A 109 1.13 -9.94 13.24
N ASP A 110 0.23 -10.84 13.60
CA ASP A 110 -1.22 -10.59 13.58
C ASP A 110 -1.67 -9.75 14.77
N TYR A 111 -2.16 -8.55 14.48
CA TYR A 111 -2.80 -7.62 15.39
C TYR A 111 -4.29 -7.41 15.05
N SER A 112 -4.93 -8.38 14.41
CA SER A 112 -6.34 -8.29 14.06
C SER A 112 -7.21 -8.02 15.30
N GLY A 113 -8.14 -7.08 15.18
CA GLY A 113 -8.96 -6.59 16.29
C GLY A 113 -8.26 -5.66 17.29
N GLN A 114 -6.95 -5.41 17.14
CA GLN A 114 -6.17 -4.48 17.96
C GLN A 114 -5.42 -3.42 17.13
N GLY A 115 -5.46 -3.51 15.82
CA GLY A 115 -4.66 -2.69 14.89
C GLY A 115 -4.83 -1.18 15.03
N GLY A 116 -5.90 -0.71 15.67
CA GLY A 116 -6.13 0.72 15.93
C GLY A 116 -5.11 1.40 16.83
N ILE A 117 -4.27 0.65 17.55
CA ILE A 117 -3.18 1.19 18.37
C ILE A 117 -1.92 1.50 17.54
N ALA A 118 -1.87 1.03 16.30
CA ALA A 118 -0.70 1.22 15.44
C ALA A 118 -0.38 2.71 15.24
N THR A 119 0.84 3.06 15.56
CA THR A 119 1.44 4.35 15.21
C THR A 119 2.23 4.18 13.92
N LEU A 120 2.24 5.22 13.08
CA LEU A 120 2.92 5.18 11.78
C LEU A 120 4.29 5.89 11.83
N PHE A 121 4.96 5.84 12.98
CA PHE A 121 6.20 6.59 13.20
C PHE A 121 7.36 6.05 12.37
N ASP A 122 7.55 4.74 12.37
CA ASP A 122 8.67 4.08 11.70
C ASP A 122 8.22 3.13 10.59
N VAL A 123 7.21 3.56 9.86
CA VAL A 123 6.62 2.77 8.79
C VAL A 123 7.35 3.08 7.49
N ASP A 124 7.66 2.03 6.74
CA ASP A 124 8.18 2.10 5.38
C ASP A 124 7.03 2.19 4.38
N GLN A 125 6.09 1.26 4.46
CA GLN A 125 4.88 1.31 3.64
C GLN A 125 3.68 0.66 4.34
N VAL A 126 2.50 1.04 3.89
CA VAL A 126 1.23 0.41 4.27
C VAL A 126 0.57 -0.14 3.02
N GLU A 127 0.19 -1.40 3.07
CA GLU A 127 -0.48 -2.10 1.98
C GLU A 127 -1.88 -2.50 2.42
N VAL A 128 -2.87 -2.25 1.57
CA VAL A 128 -4.24 -2.66 1.81
C VAL A 128 -4.69 -3.58 0.69
N PHE A 129 -4.73 -4.86 0.97
CA PHE A 129 -5.26 -5.90 0.09
C PHE A 129 -6.77 -5.94 0.22
N ARG A 130 -7.48 -5.75 -0.87
CA ARG A 130 -8.94 -5.67 -0.92
C ARG A 130 -9.52 -6.92 -1.58
N GLY A 131 -9.91 -7.87 -0.78
CA GLY A 131 -10.44 -9.17 -1.17
C GLY A 131 -9.90 -10.27 -0.28
N PRO A 132 -10.40 -11.50 -0.39
CA PRO A 132 -10.00 -12.61 0.48
C PRO A 132 -8.49 -12.89 0.42
N GLN A 133 -7.85 -12.96 1.58
CA GLN A 133 -6.43 -13.27 1.74
C GLN A 133 -6.20 -14.46 2.71
N GLY A 134 -7.18 -15.35 2.81
CA GLY A 134 -7.15 -16.47 3.77
C GLY A 134 -6.02 -17.47 3.52
N SER A 135 -5.53 -17.60 2.29
CA SER A 135 -4.38 -18.45 1.97
C SER A 135 -3.09 -17.96 2.63
N ARG A 136 -3.02 -16.67 2.95
CA ARG A 136 -1.85 -16.02 3.52
C ARG A 136 -1.96 -15.83 5.03
N THR A 137 -3.11 -15.40 5.51
CA THR A 137 -3.34 -15.03 6.90
C THR A 137 -4.13 -16.07 7.69
N GLY A 138 -4.47 -17.20 7.08
CA GLY A 138 -5.26 -18.25 7.72
C GLY A 138 -6.73 -17.86 7.87
N ALA A 139 -7.28 -18.02 9.08
CA ALA A 139 -8.70 -17.88 9.34
C ALA A 139 -9.21 -16.42 9.30
N ASN A 140 -8.33 -15.44 9.38
CA ASN A 140 -8.64 -14.04 9.27
C ASN A 140 -8.67 -13.58 7.81
N ALA A 141 -9.11 -12.34 7.55
CA ALA A 141 -8.98 -11.69 6.24
C ALA A 141 -9.91 -12.20 5.12
N LEU A 142 -11.15 -12.46 5.46
CA LEU A 142 -12.20 -12.72 4.47
C LEU A 142 -12.44 -11.51 3.55
N ALA A 143 -12.40 -10.30 4.11
CA ALA A 143 -12.62 -9.05 3.37
C ALA A 143 -11.34 -8.45 2.80
N GLY A 144 -10.21 -8.74 3.42
CA GLY A 144 -8.90 -8.23 3.03
C GLY A 144 -7.92 -8.14 4.19
N VAL A 145 -6.74 -7.61 3.89
CA VAL A 145 -5.64 -7.45 4.85
C VAL A 145 -5.12 -6.03 4.80
N ILE A 146 -4.86 -5.47 5.96
CA ILE A 146 -4.06 -4.27 6.17
C ILE A 146 -2.69 -4.75 6.66
N TYR A 147 -1.67 -4.48 5.88
CA TYR A 147 -0.29 -4.84 6.19
C TYR A 147 0.55 -3.58 6.38
N ILE A 148 1.23 -3.48 7.50
CA ILE A 148 2.16 -2.40 7.82
C ILE A 148 3.56 -2.98 7.84
N LYS A 149 4.42 -2.48 6.97
CA LYS A 149 5.85 -2.78 6.99
C LYS A 149 6.59 -1.66 7.69
N THR A 150 7.35 -1.99 8.73
CA THR A 150 8.27 -1.05 9.35
C THR A 150 9.58 -0.99 8.57
N LYS A 151 10.37 0.05 8.83
CA LYS A 151 11.69 0.16 8.21
C LYS A 151 12.63 -0.90 8.74
N ASP A 152 13.50 -1.37 7.87
CA ASP A 152 14.56 -2.27 8.27
C ASP A 152 15.54 -1.56 9.25
N PRO A 153 16.02 -2.27 10.27
CA PRO A 153 16.98 -1.70 11.22
C PRO A 153 18.27 -1.30 10.48
N THR A 154 18.76 -0.10 10.79
CA THR A 154 20.02 0.45 10.25
C THR A 154 21.21 0.00 11.07
#